data_b8d9985443bb1cbd947a925b196975d5
#
_entry.id   b8d9985443bb1cbd947a925b196975d5
#
_cell.length_a   1.000
_cell.length_b   1.000
_cell.length_c   1.000
_cell.angle_alpha   90.00
_cell.angle_beta   90.00
_cell.angle_gamma   90.00
#
_symmetry.space_group_name_H-M   'P 1'
#
loop_
_entity.id
_entity.type
_entity.pdbx_description
1 polymer ?
#
loop_
_entity_poly.entity_id
_entity_poly.type
_entity_poly.pdbx_seq_one_letter_code
_entity_poly.pdbx_strand_id
1 'polypeptide(L)'
;MNLTNIFESTDFVHASGTKEELQVAEFLKAQCEELGVPARLEAFRVAMGEIESAHLFADGKEITCKAFNCCGSGSVEGELYYMPGTDPVSIAGAKDKIVLMDTQGVGFFVYQDLMKAGAKGIIFQNGNMYY
;
A
#
# COMPACT_ATOMS: atom_id res chain seq x y z
N MET A 1 -11.32 26.21 19.96
CA MET A 1 -11.06 25.05 19.08
C MET A 1 -12.38 24.36 18.72
N ASN A 2 -12.66 24.15 17.46
CA ASN A 2 -13.83 23.38 17.01
C ASN A 2 -13.29 22.07 16.37
N LEU A 3 -13.58 20.92 17.00
CA LEU A 3 -13.13 19.61 16.52
C LEU A 3 -13.62 19.32 15.08
N THR A 4 -14.85 19.71 14.76
CA THR A 4 -15.39 19.56 13.41
C THR A 4 -14.51 20.27 12.37
N ASN A 5 -14.09 21.49 12.67
CA ASN A 5 -13.20 22.24 11.78
C ASN A 5 -11.83 21.56 11.59
N ILE A 6 -11.31 20.91 12.62
CA ILE A 6 -10.05 20.15 12.47
C ILE A 6 -10.23 18.99 11.51
N PHE A 7 -11.28 18.18 11.66
CA PHE A 7 -11.58 17.08 10.74
C PHE A 7 -11.78 17.56 9.31
N GLU A 8 -12.64 18.59 9.10
CA GLU A 8 -12.89 19.14 7.78
C GLU A 8 -11.63 19.71 7.11
N SER A 9 -10.76 20.37 7.90
CA SER A 9 -9.51 20.96 7.39
C SER A 9 -8.42 19.93 7.09
N THR A 10 -8.55 18.69 7.57
CA THR A 10 -7.59 17.62 7.35
C THR A 10 -8.17 16.45 6.54
N ASP A 11 -9.43 16.56 6.06
CA ASP A 11 -10.12 15.54 5.27
C ASP A 11 -9.69 15.57 3.79
N PHE A 12 -8.41 15.26 3.56
CA PHE A 12 -7.82 15.05 2.24
C PHE A 12 -6.67 14.06 2.32
N VAL A 13 -6.28 13.49 1.18
CA VAL A 13 -5.16 12.53 1.14
C VAL A 13 -3.85 13.25 1.47
N HIS A 14 -3.20 12.84 2.55
CA HIS A 14 -1.94 13.40 3.04
C HIS A 14 -0.98 12.28 3.43
N ALA A 15 -0.50 11.56 2.42
CA ALA A 15 0.45 10.47 2.63
C ALA A 15 1.77 10.98 3.23
N SER A 16 2.41 10.15 4.06
CA SER A 16 3.69 10.48 4.69
C SER A 16 4.76 10.86 3.66
N GLY A 17 5.53 11.89 3.95
CA GLY A 17 6.60 12.41 3.09
C GLY A 17 6.11 13.37 2.01
N THR A 18 4.82 13.67 1.91
CA THR A 18 4.27 14.61 0.94
C THR A 18 4.15 16.03 1.51
N LYS A 19 3.96 17.01 0.62
CA LYS A 19 3.67 18.40 1.02
C LYS A 19 2.32 18.53 1.71
N GLU A 20 1.38 17.65 1.39
CA GLU A 20 0.06 17.58 2.00
C GLU A 20 0.16 17.14 3.47
N GLU A 21 1.04 16.19 3.81
CA GLU A 21 1.33 15.85 5.22
C GLU A 21 1.91 17.04 5.97
N LEU A 22 2.86 17.76 5.38
CA LEU A 22 3.42 18.97 6.01
C LEU A 22 2.36 20.04 6.26
N GLN A 23 1.44 20.24 5.31
CA GLN A 23 0.32 21.17 5.46
C GLN A 23 -0.57 20.82 6.66
N VAL A 24 -0.90 19.53 6.84
CA VAL A 24 -1.66 19.04 8.00
C VAL A 24 -0.87 19.29 9.30
N ALA A 25 0.42 18.97 9.30
CA ALA A 25 1.27 19.15 10.48
C ALA A 25 1.37 20.64 10.90
N GLU A 26 1.54 21.55 9.94
CA GLU A 26 1.57 22.98 10.19
C GLU A 26 0.22 23.52 10.71
N PHE A 27 -0.89 23.05 10.14
CA PHE A 27 -2.22 23.39 10.61
C PHE A 27 -2.43 22.95 12.06
N LEU A 28 -2.13 21.68 12.39
CA LEU A 28 -2.27 21.16 13.75
C LEU A 28 -1.36 21.87 14.74
N LYS A 29 -0.13 22.23 14.34
CA LYS A 29 0.77 23.04 15.16
C LYS A 29 0.12 24.39 15.48
N ALA A 30 -0.43 25.09 14.50
CA ALA A 30 -1.09 26.37 14.73
C ALA A 30 -2.28 26.26 15.69
N GLN A 31 -3.08 25.18 15.58
CA GLN A 31 -4.19 24.91 16.50
C GLN A 31 -3.71 24.70 17.94
N CYS A 32 -2.57 24.04 18.15
CA CYS A 32 -1.98 23.89 19.48
C CYS A 32 -1.55 25.24 20.05
N GLU A 33 -0.90 26.07 19.24
CA GLU A 33 -0.41 27.39 19.65
C GLU A 33 -1.56 28.35 20.00
N GLU A 34 -2.68 28.31 19.26
CA GLU A 34 -3.91 29.06 19.59
C GLU A 34 -4.48 28.68 20.97
N LEU A 35 -4.26 27.44 21.41
CA LEU A 35 -4.66 26.97 22.75
C LEU A 35 -3.64 27.25 23.84
N GLY A 36 -2.55 27.95 23.50
CA GLY A 36 -1.46 28.23 24.42
C GLY A 36 -0.55 27.02 24.70
N VAL A 37 -0.65 25.98 23.87
CA VAL A 37 0.21 24.79 23.97
C VAL A 37 1.39 24.95 23.01
N PRO A 38 2.64 25.09 23.49
CA PRO A 38 3.80 25.14 22.62
C PRO A 38 3.92 23.85 21.79
N ALA A 39 4.07 24.00 20.48
CA ALA A 39 4.23 22.87 19.57
C ALA A 39 5.39 23.12 18.59
N ARG A 40 6.09 22.05 18.23
CA ARG A 40 7.14 22.10 17.21
C ARG A 40 7.00 20.94 16.26
N LEU A 41 7.43 21.14 15.00
CA LEU A 41 7.56 20.07 14.02
C LEU A 41 8.98 19.50 14.10
N GLU A 42 9.06 18.18 14.07
CA GLU A 42 10.34 17.45 14.00
C GLU A 42 10.40 16.71 12.67
N ALA A 43 11.24 17.18 11.76
CA ALA A 43 11.44 16.52 10.49
C ALA A 43 12.39 15.33 10.63
N PHE A 44 12.05 14.21 10.00
CA PHE A 44 12.92 13.05 9.87
C PHE A 44 12.88 12.51 8.44
N ARG A 45 13.91 11.79 8.06
CA ARG A 45 13.99 11.20 6.71
C ARG A 45 13.28 9.86 6.68
N VAL A 46 12.45 9.64 5.66
CA VAL A 46 11.80 8.38 5.36
C VAL A 46 12.16 7.94 3.94
N ALA A 47 12.28 6.63 3.73
CA ALA A 47 12.35 6.07 2.40
C ALA A 47 10.91 5.85 1.91
N MET A 48 10.54 6.54 0.85
CA MET A 48 9.22 6.44 0.22
C MET A 48 9.39 5.84 -1.17
N GLY A 49 8.45 4.97 -1.54
CA GLY A 49 8.32 4.51 -2.93
C GLY A 49 7.25 5.34 -3.63
N GLU A 50 7.56 5.82 -4.82
CA GLU A 50 6.58 6.43 -5.71
C GLU A 50 6.13 5.39 -6.72
N ILE A 51 4.81 5.25 -6.90
CA ILE A 51 4.21 4.37 -7.91
C ILE A 51 3.95 5.22 -9.14
N GLU A 52 4.78 5.06 -10.17
CA GLU A 52 4.61 5.77 -11.43
C GLU A 52 3.43 5.22 -12.24
N SER A 53 3.31 3.88 -12.32
CA SER A 53 2.21 3.21 -13.00
C SER A 53 2.06 1.76 -12.52
N ALA A 54 0.88 1.19 -12.73
CA ALA A 54 0.61 -0.24 -12.54
C ALA A 54 -0.37 -0.71 -13.60
N HIS A 55 -0.03 -1.79 -14.29
CA HIS A 55 -0.85 -2.38 -15.33
C HIS A 55 -0.97 -3.88 -15.10
N LEU A 56 -2.17 -4.41 -15.22
CA LEU A 56 -2.47 -5.83 -15.15
C LEU A 56 -3.27 -6.24 -16.39
N PHE A 57 -2.81 -7.26 -17.07
CA PHE A 57 -3.51 -7.81 -18.23
C PHE A 57 -3.82 -9.30 -18.01
N ALA A 58 -5.03 -9.71 -18.33
CA ALA A 58 -5.41 -11.11 -18.41
C ALA A 58 -6.17 -11.37 -19.71
N ASP A 59 -5.75 -12.36 -20.48
CA ASP A 59 -6.31 -12.71 -21.79
C ASP A 59 -6.45 -11.50 -22.73
N GLY A 60 -5.44 -10.62 -22.73
CA GLY A 60 -5.41 -9.42 -23.55
C GLY A 60 -6.32 -8.28 -23.10
N LYS A 61 -6.97 -8.40 -21.95
CA LYS A 61 -7.80 -7.36 -21.34
C LYS A 61 -7.08 -6.73 -20.17
N GLU A 62 -7.09 -5.40 -20.13
CA GLU A 62 -6.58 -4.66 -18.98
C GLU A 62 -7.58 -4.72 -17.80
N ILE A 63 -7.06 -4.99 -16.62
CA ILE A 63 -7.80 -5.04 -15.36
C ILE A 63 -7.32 -3.89 -14.49
N THR A 64 -8.24 -3.11 -13.94
CA THR A 64 -7.92 -2.03 -13.01
C THR A 64 -7.18 -2.58 -11.79
N CYS A 65 -6.01 -2.04 -11.53
CA CYS A 65 -5.18 -2.44 -10.40
C CYS A 65 -4.44 -1.25 -9.80
N LYS A 66 -3.87 -1.47 -8.62
CA LYS A 66 -2.89 -0.57 -8.00
C LYS A 66 -1.68 -1.38 -7.58
N ALA A 67 -0.49 -0.81 -7.69
CA ALA A 67 0.69 -1.43 -7.14
C ALA A 67 0.74 -1.28 -5.61
N PHE A 68 1.44 -2.19 -4.96
CA PHE A 68 1.76 -2.07 -3.55
C PHE A 68 2.88 -1.05 -3.35
N ASN A 69 2.77 -0.24 -2.29
CA ASN A 69 3.85 0.69 -1.94
C ASN A 69 5.16 -0.07 -1.68
N CYS A 70 6.25 0.48 -2.20
CA CYS A 70 7.59 -0.09 -2.09
C CYS A 70 7.74 -1.49 -2.73
N CYS A 71 6.85 -1.89 -3.65
CA CYS A 71 7.10 -3.07 -4.48
C CYS A 71 8.22 -2.78 -5.50
N GLY A 72 8.86 -3.83 -5.99
CA GLY A 72 9.84 -3.71 -7.07
C GLY A 72 9.19 -3.22 -8.37
N SER A 73 9.98 -2.60 -9.25
CA SER A 73 9.55 -2.24 -10.60
C SER A 73 9.97 -3.32 -11.60
N GLY A 74 9.16 -3.51 -12.63
CA GLY A 74 9.40 -4.48 -13.69
C GLY A 74 8.14 -4.99 -14.33
N SER A 75 8.28 -5.92 -15.25
CA SER A 75 7.16 -6.61 -15.91
C SER A 75 7.35 -8.12 -15.75
N VAL A 76 6.28 -8.82 -15.43
CA VAL A 76 6.28 -10.27 -15.31
C VAL A 76 5.11 -10.86 -16.09
N GLU A 77 5.33 -12.03 -16.67
CA GLU A 77 4.31 -12.82 -17.34
C GLU A 77 4.34 -14.24 -16.79
N GLY A 78 3.19 -14.83 -16.59
CA GLY A 78 3.06 -16.18 -16.04
C GLY A 78 1.63 -16.67 -15.94
N GLU A 79 1.50 -17.95 -15.66
CA GLU A 79 0.23 -18.58 -15.36
C GLU A 79 -0.32 -18.05 -14.03
N LEU A 80 -1.63 -17.81 -13.99
CA LEU A 80 -2.32 -17.43 -12.77
C LEU A 80 -2.53 -18.65 -11.87
N TYR A 81 -2.18 -18.52 -10.61
CA TYR A 81 -2.43 -19.51 -9.57
C TYR A 81 -3.30 -18.91 -8.46
N TYR A 82 -4.54 -19.35 -8.36
CA TYR A 82 -5.37 -19.01 -7.22
C TYR A 82 -4.92 -19.83 -6.01
N MET A 83 -4.35 -19.16 -5.01
CA MET A 83 -3.83 -19.80 -3.80
C MET A 83 -4.90 -19.84 -2.71
N PRO A 84 -5.39 -21.03 -2.35
CA PRO A 84 -6.53 -21.16 -1.43
C PRO A 84 -6.18 -20.93 0.04
N GLY A 85 -4.91 -20.97 0.38
CA GLY A 85 -4.43 -20.84 1.76
C GLY A 85 -2.92 -20.56 1.83
N THR A 86 -2.42 -20.40 3.04
CA THR A 86 -1.00 -20.09 3.30
C THR A 86 -0.24 -21.29 3.88
N ASP A 87 -0.78 -22.48 3.72
CA ASP A 87 -0.11 -23.72 4.11
C ASP A 87 1.05 -24.07 3.15
N PRO A 88 2.01 -24.92 3.58
CA PRO A 88 3.19 -25.22 2.78
C PRO A 88 2.90 -25.83 1.40
N VAL A 89 1.80 -26.56 1.25
CA VAL A 89 1.43 -27.20 -0.03
C VAL A 89 0.93 -26.14 -1.00
N SER A 90 0.07 -25.24 -0.53
CA SER A 90 -0.41 -24.08 -1.31
C SER A 90 0.73 -23.18 -1.74
N ILE A 91 1.68 -22.88 -0.84
CA ILE A 91 2.87 -22.08 -1.14
C ILE A 91 3.76 -22.76 -2.19
N ALA A 92 3.96 -24.08 -2.10
CA ALA A 92 4.75 -24.81 -3.09
C ALA A 92 4.16 -24.76 -4.51
N GLY A 93 2.85 -24.63 -4.65
CA GLY A 93 2.15 -24.46 -5.92
C GLY A 93 2.42 -23.11 -6.61
N ALA A 94 2.99 -22.15 -5.93
CA ALA A 94 3.27 -20.79 -6.42
C ALA A 94 4.49 -20.70 -7.36
N LYS A 95 5.30 -21.76 -7.46
CA LYS A 95 6.53 -21.75 -8.25
C LYS A 95 6.26 -21.36 -9.70
N ASP A 96 7.02 -20.38 -10.19
CA ASP A 96 6.98 -19.83 -11.56
C ASP A 96 5.61 -19.23 -11.98
N LYS A 97 4.72 -18.95 -11.02
CA LYS A 97 3.35 -18.46 -11.27
C LYS A 97 3.12 -17.06 -10.71
N ILE A 98 2.07 -16.41 -11.18
CA ILE A 98 1.49 -15.20 -10.60
C ILE A 98 0.40 -15.67 -9.63
N VAL A 99 0.58 -15.38 -8.36
CA VAL A 99 -0.31 -15.85 -7.29
C VAL A 99 -1.46 -14.85 -7.11
N LEU A 100 -2.69 -15.34 -7.14
CA LEU A 100 -3.88 -14.58 -6.76
C LEU A 100 -4.37 -15.05 -5.41
N MET A 101 -4.60 -14.12 -4.50
CA MET A 101 -5.12 -14.38 -3.16
C MET A 101 -6.36 -13.54 -2.91
N ASP A 102 -7.38 -14.19 -2.34
CA ASP A 102 -8.61 -13.53 -1.89
C ASP A 102 -8.44 -12.98 -0.46
N THR A 103 -7.53 -12.02 -0.33
CA THR A 103 -7.22 -11.36 0.93
C THR A 103 -6.65 -9.97 0.65
N GLN A 104 -6.68 -9.10 1.66
CA GLN A 104 -6.15 -7.74 1.57
C GLN A 104 -4.62 -7.67 1.64
N GLY A 105 -3.97 -8.77 1.95
CA GLY A 105 -2.53 -8.86 2.07
C GLY A 105 -2.13 -10.12 2.84
N VAL A 106 -0.84 -10.36 2.89
CA VAL A 106 -0.26 -11.46 3.65
C VAL A 106 0.78 -10.94 4.62
N GLY A 107 0.97 -11.67 5.72
CA GLY A 107 2.04 -11.38 6.65
C GLY A 107 3.42 -11.52 5.99
N PHE A 108 4.40 -10.81 6.51
CA PHE A 108 5.77 -10.76 6.00
C PHE A 108 6.39 -12.16 5.76
N PHE A 109 6.15 -13.11 6.67
CA PHE A 109 6.69 -14.47 6.54
C PHE A 109 6.10 -15.22 5.35
N VAL A 110 4.79 -15.13 5.14
CA VAL A 110 4.12 -15.74 3.96
C VAL A 110 4.64 -15.13 2.68
N TYR A 111 4.82 -13.80 2.63
CA TYR A 111 5.44 -13.13 1.51
C TYR A 111 6.85 -13.68 1.23
N GLN A 112 7.69 -13.80 2.26
CA GLN A 112 9.03 -14.38 2.11
C GLN A 112 9.00 -15.83 1.59
N ASP A 113 8.08 -16.64 2.08
CA ASP A 113 7.96 -18.04 1.67
C ASP A 113 7.48 -18.16 0.22
N LEU A 114 6.57 -17.30 -0.24
CA LEU A 114 6.18 -17.20 -1.65
C LEU A 114 7.37 -16.79 -2.54
N MET A 115 8.17 -15.82 -2.11
CA MET A 115 9.38 -15.43 -2.84
C MET A 115 10.41 -16.56 -2.91
N LYS A 116 10.64 -17.27 -1.79
CA LYS A 116 11.51 -18.46 -1.77
C LYS A 116 10.98 -19.61 -2.62
N ALA A 117 9.66 -19.79 -2.69
CA ALA A 117 9.02 -20.78 -3.56
C ALA A 117 9.17 -20.44 -5.06
N GLY A 118 9.53 -19.20 -5.38
CA GLY A 118 9.73 -18.75 -6.75
C GLY A 118 8.46 -18.19 -7.40
N ALA A 119 7.55 -17.60 -6.63
CA ALA A 119 6.43 -16.84 -7.17
C ALA A 119 6.95 -15.65 -8.01
N LYS A 120 6.39 -15.45 -9.20
CA LYS A 120 6.76 -14.35 -10.09
C LYS A 120 6.12 -13.01 -9.69
N GLY A 121 4.93 -13.07 -9.11
CA GLY A 121 4.19 -11.91 -8.65
C GLY A 121 3.04 -12.33 -7.74
N ILE A 122 2.50 -11.37 -7.01
CA ILE A 122 1.38 -11.60 -6.08
C ILE A 122 0.31 -10.54 -6.36
N ILE A 123 -0.92 -11.00 -6.51
CA ILE A 123 -2.11 -10.17 -6.69
C ILE A 123 -3.04 -10.42 -5.51
N PHE A 124 -3.50 -9.34 -4.89
CA PHE A 124 -4.53 -9.39 -3.86
C PHE A 124 -5.85 -8.91 -4.43
N GLN A 125 -6.91 -9.68 -4.22
CA GLN A 125 -8.25 -9.22 -4.51
C GLN A 125 -8.79 -8.48 -3.29
N ASN A 126 -8.85 -7.17 -3.38
CA ASN A 126 -9.39 -6.34 -2.32
C ASN A 126 -10.80 -5.87 -2.67
N GLY A 127 -11.81 -6.43 -2.02
CA GLY A 127 -13.23 -6.12 -2.27
C GLY A 127 -13.67 -4.73 -1.79
N ASN A 128 -12.88 -4.07 -0.93
CA ASN A 128 -13.22 -2.77 -0.35
C ASN A 128 -11.96 -1.89 -0.26
N MET A 129 -11.58 -1.30 -1.37
CA MET A 129 -10.58 -0.22 -1.34
C MET A 129 -11.28 1.11 -1.09
N TYR A 130 -11.48 1.45 0.15
CA TYR A 130 -11.69 2.84 0.57
C TYR A 130 -10.31 3.48 0.75
N TYR A 131 -9.78 4.05 -0.30
CA TYR A 131 -8.68 5.02 -0.28
C TYR A 131 -8.81 5.94 -1.48
#